data_65d332a724c6316ef1e12febe8422020
#
_entry.id   65d332a724c6316ef1e12febe8422020
#
_cell.length_a   1.000
_cell.length_b   1.000
_cell.length_c   1.000
_cell.angle_alpha   90.00
_cell.angle_beta   90.00
_cell.angle_gamma   90.00
#
_symmetry.space_group_name_H-M   'P 1'
#
loop_
_entity.id
_entity.type
_entity.pdbx_description
1 polymer ?
#
loop_
_entity_poly.entity_id
_entity_poly.type
_entity_poly.pdbx_seq_one_letter_code
_entity_poly.pdbx_strand_id
1 'polypeptide(L)'
;RVARLILTGAFDTAALFRSFRPELCLLAETSGKNAIVITPHADIDLAVKDLVYSAFGHAGQKCSAASLGILVGSVARSARFRDQLVDAVTSLKVGYPADPTVQMGPIIEPAHGKLLRALTELAPGEQWLVEPRRLDDTGRLWSPGVKAGVRRGSEYHLTEYFGPVLGLVDAADLDDAIAIQNQVDYGLTAGLHTLDRAEIERWLDRVEAGNAYVNRSIVGAIVRRQPFGGWKKSSVGPGAKAGGPNYLFGLSDWRSAAATKRGQLRRELRESLDHAGRLGLDDADRDFLARSLHSDALAWAEEFGVARDVSGLTAERNVFRYRPVPVSVRAEDGRLAALLRVVGAGLLAGSDVTVSTPVPLDGAVVEWLRSCGVTYRVEDADAWRAVLRTDPPARVRLLGGSRAEFAEASDGRPDVALYAHPVLEAGRVELLTFLREQAVSITAHRFGSPTALTEGLFP
;
A
#
# COMPACT_ATOMS: atom_id res chain seq x y z
N ARG A 1 23.27 -7.40 19.59
CA ARG A 1 23.01 -7.19 18.14
C ARG A 1 21.52 -6.91 17.94
N VAL A 2 21.17 -5.90 17.14
CA VAL A 2 19.81 -5.64 16.70
C VAL A 2 19.47 -6.64 15.59
N ALA A 3 18.46 -7.49 15.82
CA ALA A 3 18.01 -8.48 14.83
C ALA A 3 17.04 -7.88 13.81
N ARG A 4 16.13 -7.02 14.29
CA ARG A 4 15.12 -6.32 13.46
C ARG A 4 14.96 -4.89 13.97
N LEU A 5 14.59 -3.99 13.07
CA LEU A 5 14.26 -2.60 13.38
C LEU A 5 12.85 -2.29 12.89
N ILE A 6 12.01 -1.75 13.78
CA ILE A 6 10.72 -1.17 13.42
C ILE A 6 10.91 0.35 13.34
N LEU A 7 10.58 0.95 12.21
CA LEU A 7 10.74 2.38 11.95
C LEU A 7 9.41 3.00 11.55
N THR A 8 9.08 4.14 12.14
CA THR A 8 8.13 5.10 11.59
C THR A 8 8.88 6.38 11.28
N GLY A 9 8.88 6.81 10.02
CA GLY A 9 9.68 7.98 9.59
C GLY A 9 9.62 8.21 8.09
N ALA A 10 10.55 9.00 7.54
CA ALA A 10 10.66 9.22 6.10
C ALA A 10 11.27 7.99 5.39
N PHE A 11 10.96 7.81 4.11
CA PHE A 11 11.59 6.79 3.27
C PHE A 11 13.13 6.95 3.23
N ASP A 12 13.61 8.20 3.19
CA ASP A 12 15.05 8.50 3.23
C ASP A 12 15.72 8.05 4.52
N THR A 13 14.99 8.06 5.65
CA THR A 13 15.50 7.52 6.93
C THR A 13 15.67 6.00 6.84
N ALA A 14 14.74 5.30 6.19
CA ALA A 14 14.89 3.86 5.94
C ALA A 14 16.09 3.56 5.05
N ALA A 15 16.30 4.37 4.00
CA ALA A 15 17.47 4.28 3.12
C ALA A 15 18.77 4.53 3.91
N LEU A 16 18.80 5.53 4.78
CA LEU A 16 19.96 5.82 5.63
C LEU A 16 20.32 4.63 6.54
N PHE A 17 19.34 3.99 7.20
CA PHE A 17 19.63 2.79 7.99
C PHE A 17 20.19 1.63 7.16
N ARG A 18 19.68 1.45 5.94
CA ARG A 18 20.17 0.43 5.00
C ARG A 18 21.55 0.76 4.45
N SER A 19 21.93 2.04 4.32
CA SER A 19 23.30 2.41 3.92
C SER A 19 24.34 2.05 4.97
N PHE A 20 23.98 2.07 6.26
CA PHE A 20 24.87 1.62 7.34
C PHE A 20 24.94 0.11 7.47
N ARG A 21 23.84 -0.56 7.19
CA ARG A 21 23.71 -2.01 7.33
C ARG A 21 22.75 -2.56 6.29
N PRO A 22 23.24 -2.89 5.08
CA PRO A 22 22.41 -3.31 3.95
C PRO A 22 21.50 -4.52 4.23
N GLU A 23 21.98 -5.48 5.03
CA GLU A 23 21.23 -6.68 5.40
C GLU A 23 20.24 -6.49 6.57
N LEU A 24 20.13 -5.27 7.14
CA LEU A 24 19.23 -4.99 8.26
C LEU A 24 17.78 -5.38 7.93
N CYS A 25 17.21 -6.22 8.75
CA CYS A 25 15.77 -6.53 8.67
C CYS A 25 14.98 -5.31 9.17
N LEU A 26 14.56 -4.48 8.23
CA LEU A 26 13.85 -3.24 8.47
C LEU A 26 12.36 -3.44 8.15
N LEU A 27 11.51 -3.12 9.11
CA LEU A 27 10.06 -3.06 8.97
C LEU A 27 9.65 -1.61 9.17
N ALA A 28 9.35 -0.89 8.09
CA ALA A 28 9.08 0.54 8.20
C ALA A 28 7.73 0.92 7.59
N GLU A 29 7.05 1.83 8.29
CA GLU A 29 5.98 2.66 7.75
C GLU A 29 6.55 4.05 7.50
N THR A 30 6.48 4.48 6.24
CA THR A 30 7.18 5.67 5.77
C THR A 30 6.22 6.71 5.20
N SER A 31 6.76 7.60 4.39
CA SER A 31 6.08 8.75 3.79
C SER A 31 4.75 8.45 3.09
N GLY A 32 3.95 9.48 2.89
CA GLY A 32 2.70 9.42 2.15
C GLY A 32 2.47 10.69 1.31
N LYS A 33 1.97 10.54 0.09
CA LYS A 33 1.44 11.62 -0.74
C LYS A 33 -0.03 11.35 -1.01
N ASN A 34 -0.85 11.54 0.04
CA ASN A 34 -2.21 11.05 0.07
C ASN A 34 -3.17 12.03 -0.61
N ALA A 35 -4.16 11.49 -1.32
CA ALA A 35 -5.15 12.25 -2.05
C ALA A 35 -6.58 11.84 -1.69
N ILE A 36 -7.50 12.81 -1.73
CA ILE A 36 -8.95 12.57 -1.70
C ILE A 36 -9.50 12.93 -3.09
N VAL A 37 -10.13 11.96 -3.74
CA VAL A 37 -10.88 12.13 -4.99
C VAL A 37 -12.30 12.58 -4.66
N ILE A 38 -12.79 13.62 -5.35
CA ILE A 38 -14.15 14.14 -5.17
C ILE A 38 -14.85 14.13 -6.53
N THR A 39 -15.91 13.30 -6.66
CA THR A 39 -16.68 13.18 -7.90
C THR A 39 -17.89 14.11 -7.92
N PRO A 40 -18.51 14.33 -9.08
CA PRO A 40 -19.77 15.07 -9.16
C PRO A 40 -20.94 14.49 -8.37
N HIS A 41 -20.86 13.20 -8.02
CA HIS A 41 -21.86 12.51 -7.20
C HIS A 41 -21.58 12.63 -5.68
N ALA A 42 -20.55 13.38 -5.27
CA ALA A 42 -20.21 13.55 -3.87
C ALA A 42 -21.24 14.43 -3.14
N ASP A 43 -21.41 14.17 -1.84
CA ASP A 43 -21.94 15.16 -0.92
C ASP A 43 -20.84 16.23 -0.71
N ILE A 44 -21.01 17.38 -1.33
CA ILE A 44 -19.98 18.43 -1.38
C ILE A 44 -19.67 18.97 0.02
N ASP A 45 -20.67 19.13 0.87
CA ASP A 45 -20.50 19.70 2.21
C ASP A 45 -19.67 18.72 3.09
N LEU A 46 -19.96 17.42 2.99
CA LEU A 46 -19.18 16.38 3.66
C LEU A 46 -17.76 16.28 3.07
N ALA A 47 -17.63 16.35 1.75
CA ALA A 47 -16.33 16.24 1.06
C ALA A 47 -15.40 17.39 1.45
N VAL A 48 -15.90 18.62 1.50
CA VAL A 48 -15.12 19.80 1.94
C VAL A 48 -14.69 19.63 3.40
N LYS A 49 -15.62 19.29 4.30
CA LYS A 49 -15.32 19.06 5.72
C LYS A 49 -14.22 18.03 5.92
N ASP A 50 -14.34 16.88 5.26
CA ASP A 50 -13.41 15.76 5.42
C ASP A 50 -12.07 16.05 4.75
N LEU A 51 -12.04 16.76 3.62
CA LEU A 51 -10.81 17.23 2.97
C LEU A 51 -10.03 18.19 3.87
N VAL A 52 -10.70 19.21 4.42
CA VAL A 52 -10.09 20.21 5.31
C VAL A 52 -9.55 19.55 6.59
N TYR A 53 -10.36 18.69 7.22
CA TYR A 53 -9.92 17.95 8.40
C TYR A 53 -8.73 17.04 8.10
N SER A 54 -8.75 16.34 6.95
CA SER A 54 -7.67 15.44 6.55
C SER A 54 -6.38 16.19 6.18
N ALA A 55 -6.49 17.39 5.61
CA ALA A 55 -5.33 18.18 5.18
C ALA A 55 -4.67 18.94 6.32
N PHE A 56 -5.46 19.53 7.20
CA PHE A 56 -4.98 20.51 8.18
C PHE A 56 -4.99 20.04 9.63
N GLY A 57 -5.64 18.92 9.92
CA GLY A 57 -5.50 18.27 11.22
C GLY A 57 -4.02 18.02 11.54
N HIS A 58 -3.56 18.40 12.72
CA HIS A 58 -2.13 18.38 13.11
C HIS A 58 -1.21 19.15 12.15
N ALA A 59 -1.66 20.27 11.62
CA ALA A 59 -0.92 21.10 10.67
C ALA A 59 -0.41 20.32 9.43
N GLY A 60 -1.17 19.33 8.94
CA GLY A 60 -0.77 18.47 7.83
C GLY A 60 0.42 17.54 8.13
N GLN A 61 0.88 17.45 9.38
CA GLN A 61 2.04 16.65 9.79
C GLN A 61 1.64 15.29 10.37
N LYS A 62 0.74 14.60 9.67
CA LYS A 62 0.47 13.16 9.81
C LYS A 62 0.88 12.45 8.52
N CYS A 63 1.42 11.25 8.64
CA CYS A 63 1.70 10.39 7.49
C CYS A 63 0.46 10.14 6.62
N SER A 64 -0.76 10.13 7.23
CA SER A 64 -2.04 9.96 6.57
C SER A 64 -2.72 11.25 6.12
N ALA A 65 -2.14 12.44 6.37
CA ALA A 65 -2.76 13.71 6.00
C ALA A 65 -2.97 13.83 4.47
N ALA A 66 -4.11 14.38 4.06
CA ALA A 66 -4.36 14.71 2.67
C ALA A 66 -3.47 15.87 2.23
N SER A 67 -2.68 15.67 1.20
CA SER A 67 -1.89 16.73 0.58
C SER A 67 -2.38 17.09 -0.82
N LEU A 68 -3.33 16.31 -1.35
CA LEU A 68 -3.98 16.52 -2.64
C LEU A 68 -5.50 16.35 -2.54
N GLY A 69 -6.25 17.25 -3.16
CA GLY A 69 -7.64 17.09 -3.54
C GLY A 69 -7.73 16.90 -5.05
N ILE A 70 -8.25 15.77 -5.53
CA ILE A 70 -8.41 15.50 -6.96
C ILE A 70 -9.87 15.71 -7.32
N LEU A 71 -10.15 16.72 -8.13
CA LEU A 71 -11.48 17.19 -8.45
C LEU A 71 -11.94 16.68 -9.83
N VAL A 72 -12.97 15.85 -9.84
CA VAL A 72 -13.44 15.18 -11.05
C VAL A 72 -14.44 16.03 -11.83
N GLY A 73 -14.19 16.25 -13.09
CA GLY A 73 -15.15 16.81 -14.05
C GLY A 73 -15.73 18.18 -13.64
N SER A 74 -17.03 18.23 -13.34
CA SER A 74 -17.70 19.48 -12.97
C SER A 74 -17.31 20.02 -11.61
N VAL A 75 -16.79 19.20 -10.69
CA VAL A 75 -16.34 19.65 -9.36
C VAL A 75 -15.16 20.63 -9.51
N ALA A 76 -14.24 20.35 -10.42
CA ALA A 76 -13.09 21.21 -10.70
C ALA A 76 -13.48 22.66 -11.10
N ARG A 77 -14.66 22.81 -11.71
CA ARG A 77 -15.20 24.10 -12.13
C ARG A 77 -16.29 24.68 -11.22
N SER A 78 -16.59 24.00 -10.11
CA SER A 78 -17.66 24.39 -9.21
C SER A 78 -17.25 25.57 -8.33
N ALA A 79 -17.88 26.73 -8.54
CA ALA A 79 -17.73 27.88 -7.66
C ALA A 79 -18.15 27.54 -6.21
N ARG A 80 -19.29 26.83 -6.07
CA ARG A 80 -19.78 26.37 -4.75
C ARG A 80 -18.72 25.57 -3.99
N PHE A 81 -18.09 24.59 -4.64
CA PHE A 81 -17.04 23.80 -3.99
C PHE A 81 -15.87 24.68 -3.56
N ARG A 82 -15.43 25.58 -4.45
CA ARG A 82 -14.30 26.48 -4.19
C ARG A 82 -14.59 27.43 -3.03
N ASP A 83 -15.75 28.06 -3.04
CA ASP A 83 -16.14 29.04 -2.00
C ASP A 83 -16.27 28.35 -0.65
N GLN A 84 -16.93 27.18 -0.58
CA GLN A 84 -17.03 26.39 0.65
C GLN A 84 -15.65 25.92 1.16
N LEU A 85 -14.75 25.53 0.27
CA LEU A 85 -13.38 25.14 0.67
C LEU A 85 -12.62 26.33 1.26
N VAL A 86 -12.69 27.49 0.61
CA VAL A 86 -12.05 28.73 1.11
C VAL A 86 -12.60 29.12 2.48
N ASP A 87 -13.92 29.13 2.63
CA ASP A 87 -14.57 29.46 3.90
C ASP A 87 -14.19 28.47 5.00
N ALA A 88 -14.21 27.16 4.72
CA ALA A 88 -13.84 26.15 5.69
C ALA A 88 -12.37 26.25 6.12
N VAL A 89 -11.46 26.53 5.18
CA VAL A 89 -10.02 26.66 5.46
C VAL A 89 -9.72 27.95 6.24
N THR A 90 -10.30 29.08 5.85
CA THR A 90 -10.06 30.38 6.48
C THR A 90 -10.73 30.50 7.86
N SER A 91 -11.77 29.72 8.12
CA SER A 91 -12.45 29.65 9.41
C SER A 91 -11.70 28.82 10.46
N LEU A 92 -10.66 28.06 10.07
CA LEU A 92 -9.88 27.27 11.03
C LEU A 92 -9.19 28.18 12.04
N LYS A 93 -9.48 27.95 13.33
CA LYS A 93 -8.77 28.64 14.40
C LYS A 93 -7.36 28.07 14.54
N VAL A 94 -6.37 28.87 14.17
CA VAL A 94 -4.95 28.51 14.23
C VAL A 94 -4.31 29.14 15.48
N GLY A 95 -3.53 28.37 16.21
CA GLY A 95 -2.87 28.87 17.42
C GLY A 95 -2.12 27.78 18.20
N TYR A 96 -1.70 28.10 19.40
CA TYR A 96 -1.01 27.17 20.27
C TYR A 96 -2.00 26.36 21.13
N PRO A 97 -1.67 25.10 21.50
CA PRO A 97 -2.58 24.17 22.17
C PRO A 97 -2.95 24.55 23.61
N ALA A 98 -2.36 25.64 24.17
CA ALA A 98 -2.82 26.22 25.43
C ALA A 98 -4.27 26.75 25.35
N ASP A 99 -4.74 27.11 24.17
CA ASP A 99 -6.14 27.41 23.91
C ASP A 99 -6.84 26.14 23.38
N PRO A 100 -7.76 25.52 24.14
CA PRO A 100 -8.43 24.28 23.74
C PRO A 100 -9.39 24.43 22.56
N THR A 101 -9.67 25.65 22.11
CA THR A 101 -10.52 25.91 20.93
C THR A 101 -9.73 25.93 19.62
N VAL A 102 -8.40 25.87 19.67
CA VAL A 102 -7.53 25.78 18.49
C VAL A 102 -7.76 24.47 17.72
N GLN A 103 -7.95 24.57 16.42
CA GLN A 103 -8.19 23.46 15.52
C GLN A 103 -6.94 23.04 14.75
N MET A 104 -6.02 23.98 14.50
CA MET A 104 -4.73 23.70 13.86
C MET A 104 -3.59 24.32 14.68
N GLY A 105 -2.67 23.48 15.15
CA GLY A 105 -1.50 23.89 15.92
C GLY A 105 -0.30 24.28 15.07
N PRO A 106 0.87 24.57 15.71
CA PRO A 106 2.11 24.82 15.02
C PRO A 106 2.68 23.57 14.38
N ILE A 107 3.53 23.73 13.36
CA ILE A 107 4.39 22.66 12.84
C ILE A 107 5.52 22.35 13.85
N ILE A 108 6.09 21.14 13.75
CA ILE A 108 7.08 20.60 14.70
C ILE A 108 8.34 21.47 14.77
N GLU A 109 8.84 21.90 13.62
CA GLU A 109 10.05 22.72 13.48
C GLU A 109 9.75 23.97 12.63
N PRO A 110 10.55 25.03 12.71
CA PRO A 110 10.42 26.15 11.77
C PRO A 110 10.48 25.66 10.32
N ALA A 111 9.57 26.16 9.48
CA ALA A 111 9.51 25.74 8.10
C ALA A 111 10.85 26.02 7.39
N HIS A 112 11.41 25.00 6.75
CA HIS A 112 12.65 25.08 5.98
C HIS A 112 12.60 24.15 4.76
N GLY A 113 13.60 24.28 3.87
CA GLY A 113 13.78 23.41 2.70
C GLY A 113 12.51 23.28 1.86
N LYS A 114 12.10 22.06 1.55
CA LYS A 114 10.93 21.78 0.70
C LYS A 114 9.62 22.31 1.29
N LEU A 115 9.43 22.23 2.61
CA LEU A 115 8.20 22.72 3.23
C LEU A 115 8.08 24.24 3.12
N LEU A 116 9.16 24.98 3.36
CA LEU A 116 9.14 26.43 3.20
C LEU A 116 8.80 26.82 1.75
N ARG A 117 9.43 26.18 0.76
CA ARG A 117 9.07 26.40 -0.65
C ARG A 117 7.59 26.12 -0.92
N ALA A 118 7.06 25.01 -0.41
CA ALA A 118 5.64 24.69 -0.59
C ALA A 118 4.70 25.73 0.00
N LEU A 119 5.11 26.41 1.08
CA LEU A 119 4.33 27.46 1.76
C LEU A 119 4.50 28.85 1.16
N THR A 120 5.54 29.09 0.34
CA THR A 120 5.88 30.46 -0.12
C THR A 120 5.98 30.60 -1.63
N GLU A 121 6.09 29.51 -2.37
CA GLU A 121 6.34 29.53 -3.81
C GLU A 121 5.23 28.84 -4.60
N LEU A 122 4.99 29.31 -5.82
CA LEU A 122 4.08 28.74 -6.80
C LEU A 122 4.85 28.29 -8.04
N ALA A 123 4.57 27.09 -8.51
CA ALA A 123 5.07 26.64 -9.81
C ALA A 123 4.26 27.29 -10.96
N PRO A 124 4.80 27.29 -12.20
CA PRO A 124 4.07 27.85 -13.34
C PRO A 124 2.69 27.20 -13.55
N GLY A 125 1.66 28.03 -13.48
CA GLY A 125 0.24 27.63 -13.60
C GLY A 125 -0.46 27.34 -12.27
N GLU A 126 0.28 27.27 -11.16
CA GLU A 126 -0.31 27.25 -9.82
C GLU A 126 -0.75 28.65 -9.38
N GLN A 127 -1.74 28.71 -8.53
CA GLN A 127 -2.20 29.94 -7.88
C GLN A 127 -2.66 29.64 -6.46
N TRP A 128 -2.51 30.62 -5.56
CA TRP A 128 -3.10 30.52 -4.25
C TRP A 128 -4.61 30.70 -4.32
N LEU A 129 -5.34 29.70 -3.86
CA LEU A 129 -6.75 29.85 -3.52
C LEU A 129 -6.88 30.39 -2.09
N VAL A 130 -6.01 29.90 -1.18
CA VAL A 130 -5.77 30.47 0.15
C VAL A 130 -4.26 30.53 0.34
N GLU A 131 -3.73 31.75 0.45
CA GLU A 131 -2.29 31.97 0.66
C GLU A 131 -1.91 31.70 2.11
N PRO A 132 -0.96 30.81 2.41
CA PRO A 132 -0.51 30.59 3.77
C PRO A 132 0.34 31.75 4.27
N ARG A 133 0.19 32.08 5.55
CA ARG A 133 0.92 33.15 6.19
C ARG A 133 1.63 32.68 7.43
N ARG A 134 2.85 33.14 7.63
CA ARG A 134 3.55 32.98 8.90
C ARG A 134 2.88 33.88 9.94
N LEU A 135 2.48 33.32 11.08
CA LEU A 135 1.67 34.00 12.08
C LEU A 135 2.48 34.47 13.32
N ASP A 136 3.71 33.95 13.47
CA ASP A 136 4.58 34.34 14.59
C ASP A 136 6.08 34.33 14.21
N ASP A 137 6.92 34.81 15.12
CA ASP A 137 8.36 34.90 14.91
C ASP A 137 9.10 33.58 15.11
N THR A 138 8.44 32.55 15.65
CA THR A 138 9.06 31.20 15.81
C THR A 138 9.25 30.49 14.48
N GLY A 139 8.53 30.88 13.41
CA GLY A 139 8.50 30.22 12.13
C GLY A 139 7.75 28.88 12.14
N ARG A 140 7.08 28.54 13.24
CA ARG A 140 6.30 27.31 13.40
C ARG A 140 4.81 27.50 13.20
N LEU A 141 4.27 28.69 13.49
CA LEU A 141 2.84 28.94 13.35
C LEU A 141 2.54 29.53 11.97
N TRP A 142 1.82 28.75 11.16
CA TRP A 142 1.41 29.13 9.81
C TRP A 142 -0.11 29.00 9.67
N SER A 143 -0.73 29.89 8.90
CA SER A 143 -2.09 29.64 8.45
C SER A 143 -2.11 28.54 7.38
N PRO A 144 -3.25 27.81 7.22
CA PRO A 144 -3.35 26.80 6.16
C PRO A 144 -3.31 27.43 4.78
N GLY A 145 -2.71 26.72 3.81
CA GLY A 145 -2.63 27.13 2.42
C GLY A 145 -3.30 26.16 1.46
N VAL A 146 -3.92 26.71 0.38
CA VAL A 146 -4.50 25.90 -0.69
C VAL A 146 -4.00 26.41 -2.03
N LYS A 147 -3.35 25.53 -2.79
CA LYS A 147 -2.93 25.74 -4.18
C LYS A 147 -3.94 25.18 -5.13
N ALA A 148 -4.36 25.95 -6.12
CA ALA A 148 -5.09 25.47 -7.29
C ALA A 148 -4.16 25.38 -8.52
N GLY A 149 -4.54 24.60 -9.53
CA GLY A 149 -3.77 24.46 -10.77
C GLY A 149 -2.55 23.56 -10.66
N VAL A 150 -2.48 22.72 -9.63
CA VAL A 150 -1.42 21.71 -9.52
C VAL A 150 -1.53 20.73 -10.69
N ARG A 151 -0.44 20.56 -11.43
CA ARG A 151 -0.44 19.69 -12.61
C ARG A 151 -0.06 18.27 -12.26
N ARG A 152 -0.69 17.32 -12.94
CA ARG A 152 -0.26 15.91 -12.94
C ARG A 152 1.23 15.81 -13.29
N GLY A 153 2.00 15.05 -12.52
CA GLY A 153 3.44 14.85 -12.70
C GLY A 153 4.33 16.00 -12.23
N SER A 154 3.76 17.13 -11.75
CA SER A 154 4.57 18.24 -11.19
C SER A 154 5.25 17.84 -9.88
N GLU A 155 6.23 18.66 -9.46
CA GLU A 155 6.91 18.46 -8.18
C GLU A 155 5.90 18.42 -7.02
N TYR A 156 4.93 19.36 -7.01
CA TYR A 156 3.92 19.39 -5.96
C TYR A 156 3.03 18.15 -5.94
N HIS A 157 2.67 17.61 -7.12
CA HIS A 157 1.89 16.37 -7.20
C HIS A 157 2.64 15.17 -6.62
N LEU A 158 3.96 15.06 -6.86
CA LEU A 158 4.73 13.85 -6.56
C LEU A 158 5.47 13.89 -5.21
N THR A 159 5.70 15.09 -4.64
CA THR A 159 6.54 15.25 -3.44
C THR A 159 5.69 15.41 -2.17
N GLU A 160 6.05 14.66 -1.12
CA GLU A 160 5.53 14.88 0.23
C GLU A 160 6.20 16.10 0.88
N TYR A 161 5.41 17.09 1.30
CA TYR A 161 5.91 18.29 1.98
C TYR A 161 5.74 18.24 3.49
N PHE A 162 4.79 17.46 3.99
CA PHE A 162 4.53 17.24 5.41
C PHE A 162 4.26 18.53 6.18
N GLY A 163 3.22 19.27 5.78
CA GLY A 163 2.86 20.56 6.36
C GLY A 163 1.48 21.06 5.94
N PRO A 164 1.06 22.26 6.42
CA PRO A 164 -0.29 22.77 6.27
C PRO A 164 -0.55 23.39 4.88
N VAL A 165 -0.34 22.63 3.82
CA VAL A 165 -0.58 23.06 2.45
C VAL A 165 -1.23 21.94 1.64
N LEU A 166 -2.36 22.25 1.00
CA LEU A 166 -3.16 21.36 0.16
C LEU A 166 -3.06 21.78 -1.31
N GLY A 167 -2.85 20.84 -2.22
CA GLY A 167 -2.90 21.07 -3.67
C GLY A 167 -4.18 20.52 -4.28
N LEU A 168 -4.79 21.28 -5.20
CA LEU A 168 -5.94 20.83 -5.98
C LEU A 168 -5.49 20.47 -7.39
N VAL A 169 -5.86 19.26 -7.84
CA VAL A 169 -5.58 18.71 -9.15
C VAL A 169 -6.90 18.44 -9.86
N ASP A 170 -7.04 18.93 -11.08
CA ASP A 170 -8.23 18.65 -11.90
C ASP A 170 -8.08 17.31 -12.62
N ALA A 171 -9.14 16.52 -12.65
CA ALA A 171 -9.25 15.27 -13.39
C ALA A 171 -10.44 15.30 -14.33
N ALA A 172 -10.29 14.73 -15.53
CA ALA A 172 -11.35 14.72 -16.52
C ALA A 172 -12.54 13.83 -16.09
N ASP A 173 -12.23 12.67 -15.55
CA ASP A 173 -13.17 11.65 -15.08
C ASP A 173 -12.57 10.85 -13.91
N LEU A 174 -13.32 9.84 -13.43
CA LEU A 174 -12.85 8.99 -12.32
C LEU A 174 -11.60 8.17 -12.69
N ASP A 175 -11.46 7.72 -13.93
CA ASP A 175 -10.29 6.94 -14.34
C ASP A 175 -9.02 7.79 -14.35
N ASP A 176 -9.13 9.01 -14.85
CA ASP A 176 -8.04 9.97 -14.79
C ASP A 176 -7.70 10.33 -13.35
N ALA A 177 -8.69 10.51 -12.47
CA ALA A 177 -8.47 10.75 -11.05
C ALA A 177 -7.75 9.59 -10.35
N ILE A 178 -8.12 8.35 -10.64
CA ILE A 178 -7.43 7.15 -10.14
C ILE A 178 -6.00 7.10 -10.66
N ALA A 179 -5.79 7.41 -11.93
CA ALA A 179 -4.46 7.41 -12.53
C ALA A 179 -3.56 8.49 -11.92
N ILE A 180 -4.09 9.69 -11.63
CA ILE A 180 -3.38 10.76 -10.91
C ILE A 180 -3.05 10.30 -9.48
N GLN A 181 -4.03 9.74 -8.76
CA GLN A 181 -3.85 9.28 -7.38
C GLN A 181 -2.79 8.16 -7.27
N ASN A 182 -2.76 7.24 -8.23
CA ASN A 182 -1.84 6.10 -8.25
C ASN A 182 -0.44 6.44 -8.80
N GLN A 183 -0.25 7.58 -9.46
CA GLN A 183 1.02 7.94 -10.08
C GLN A 183 2.12 8.24 -9.06
N VAL A 184 1.75 8.58 -7.83
CA VAL A 184 2.73 8.86 -6.76
C VAL A 184 3.43 7.59 -6.30
N ASP A 185 4.67 7.71 -5.85
CA ASP A 185 5.50 6.59 -5.35
C ASP A 185 5.01 6.02 -4.01
N TYR A 186 4.01 6.63 -3.41
CA TYR A 186 3.48 6.29 -2.10
C TYR A 186 2.06 5.70 -2.21
N GLY A 187 1.71 4.85 -1.26
CA GLY A 187 0.38 4.24 -1.21
C GLY A 187 -0.08 4.02 0.23
N LEU A 188 -0.04 5.07 1.08
CA LEU A 188 -0.42 4.94 2.48
C LEU A 188 -1.93 5.04 2.65
N THR A 189 -2.50 6.23 2.46
CA THR A 189 -3.95 6.46 2.54
C THR A 189 -4.49 7.06 1.24
N ALA A 190 -5.74 6.74 0.91
CA ALA A 190 -6.46 7.30 -0.22
C ALA A 190 -7.94 7.48 0.15
N GLY A 191 -8.55 8.56 -0.34
CA GLY A 191 -9.96 8.86 -0.11
C GLY A 191 -10.76 9.00 -1.41
N LEU A 192 -12.04 8.67 -1.32
CA LEU A 192 -13.05 8.93 -2.35
C LEU A 192 -14.31 9.51 -1.71
N HIS A 193 -14.82 10.59 -2.26
CA HIS A 193 -16.15 11.10 -1.97
C HIS A 193 -17.07 10.92 -3.18
N THR A 194 -18.09 10.09 -3.03
CA THR A 194 -19.14 9.83 -4.01
C THR A 194 -20.35 9.15 -3.35
N LEU A 195 -21.54 9.37 -3.89
CA LEU A 195 -22.74 8.62 -3.56
C LEU A 195 -23.12 7.60 -4.66
N ASP A 196 -22.30 7.47 -5.69
CA ASP A 196 -22.46 6.48 -6.74
C ASP A 196 -21.72 5.18 -6.38
N ARG A 197 -22.48 4.09 -6.30
CA ARG A 197 -21.94 2.77 -5.98
C ARG A 197 -20.96 2.24 -7.01
N ALA A 198 -21.23 2.46 -8.30
CA ALA A 198 -20.36 1.98 -9.37
C ALA A 198 -19.00 2.69 -9.35
N GLU A 199 -18.97 3.97 -8.98
CA GLU A 199 -17.72 4.71 -8.74
C GLU A 199 -16.94 4.14 -7.55
N ILE A 200 -17.62 3.75 -6.46
CA ILE A 200 -16.98 3.11 -5.30
C ILE A 200 -16.35 1.78 -5.71
N GLU A 201 -17.08 0.92 -6.38
CA GLU A 201 -16.60 -0.40 -6.83
C GLU A 201 -15.37 -0.26 -7.74
N ARG A 202 -15.46 0.64 -8.74
CA ARG A 202 -14.38 0.91 -9.69
C ARG A 202 -13.13 1.45 -9.02
N TRP A 203 -13.29 2.40 -8.09
CA TRP A 203 -12.17 2.97 -7.36
C TRP A 203 -11.52 1.96 -6.42
N LEU A 204 -12.32 1.21 -5.65
CA LEU A 204 -11.83 0.18 -4.73
C LEU A 204 -11.09 -0.96 -5.44
N ASP A 205 -11.44 -1.25 -6.69
CA ASP A 205 -10.71 -2.24 -7.48
C ASP A 205 -9.32 -1.77 -7.90
N ARG A 206 -9.13 -0.48 -8.13
CA ARG A 206 -7.96 0.07 -8.81
C ARG A 206 -7.06 0.94 -7.93
N VAL A 207 -7.53 1.43 -6.78
CA VAL A 207 -6.73 2.29 -5.90
C VAL A 207 -5.54 1.55 -5.32
N GLU A 208 -4.37 2.18 -5.39
CA GLU A 208 -3.10 1.63 -4.91
C GLU A 208 -2.68 2.22 -3.56
N ALA A 209 -3.51 2.00 -2.55
CA ALA A 209 -3.23 2.42 -1.18
C ALA A 209 -3.55 1.30 -0.19
N GLY A 210 -2.75 1.22 0.86
CA GLY A 210 -2.98 0.26 1.94
C GLY A 210 -4.23 0.56 2.76
N ASN A 211 -4.56 1.84 2.95
CA ASN A 211 -5.76 2.27 3.64
C ASN A 211 -6.64 3.11 2.71
N ALA A 212 -7.82 2.60 2.38
CA ALA A 212 -8.80 3.20 1.49
C ALA A 212 -10.02 3.69 2.28
N TYR A 213 -10.46 4.91 2.03
CA TYR A 213 -11.55 5.55 2.77
C TYR A 213 -12.61 6.10 1.83
N VAL A 214 -13.89 5.84 2.10
CA VAL A 214 -15.00 6.34 1.29
C VAL A 214 -15.96 7.15 2.16
N ASN A 215 -16.27 8.37 1.70
CA ASN A 215 -17.18 9.32 2.35
C ASN A 215 -16.81 9.60 3.81
N ARG A 216 -15.52 9.76 4.07
CA ARG A 216 -14.96 10.13 5.37
C ARG A 216 -13.56 10.69 5.26
N SER A 217 -13.06 11.26 6.34
CA SER A 217 -11.66 11.67 6.45
C SER A 217 -10.70 10.48 6.35
N ILE A 218 -9.49 10.72 5.81
CA ILE A 218 -8.45 9.70 5.62
C ILE A 218 -7.45 9.59 6.78
N VAL A 219 -7.68 10.33 7.85
CA VAL A 219 -6.87 10.35 9.07
C VAL A 219 -7.61 9.71 10.24
N GLY A 220 -6.87 9.30 11.29
CA GLY A 220 -7.46 8.78 12.52
C GLY A 220 -7.83 7.30 12.46
N ALA A 221 -6.95 6.46 11.93
CA ALA A 221 -7.10 5.01 11.95
C ALA A 221 -7.23 4.46 13.38
N ILE A 222 -8.16 3.53 13.60
CA ILE A 222 -8.47 2.92 14.89
C ILE A 222 -8.13 1.43 14.83
N VAL A 223 -7.48 0.92 15.85
CA VAL A 223 -7.13 -0.50 15.99
C VAL A 223 -8.37 -1.38 15.80
N ARG A 224 -8.24 -2.47 15.05
CA ARG A 224 -9.29 -3.42 14.65
C ARG A 224 -10.37 -2.88 13.70
N ARG A 225 -10.42 -1.56 13.45
CA ARG A 225 -11.28 -0.99 12.40
C ARG A 225 -10.48 -0.75 11.11
N GLN A 226 -9.36 -0.03 11.24
CA GLN A 226 -8.48 0.27 10.11
C GLN A 226 -7.05 -0.11 10.46
N PRO A 227 -6.66 -1.40 10.40
CA PRO A 227 -5.25 -1.79 10.48
C PRO A 227 -4.43 -0.93 9.53
N PHE A 228 -3.36 -0.31 10.05
CA PHE A 228 -2.69 0.79 9.36
C PHE A 228 -1.34 0.38 8.78
N GLY A 229 -1.12 0.68 7.50
CA GLY A 229 0.11 0.41 6.79
C GLY A 229 -0.04 0.63 5.30
N GLY A 230 1.06 1.04 4.66
CA GLY A 230 1.09 1.46 3.26
C GLY A 230 1.48 0.38 2.27
N TRP A 231 1.41 0.77 1.00
CA TRP A 231 1.95 0.07 -0.16
C TRP A 231 3.05 0.92 -0.79
N LYS A 232 3.71 0.42 -1.81
CA LYS A 232 4.81 1.11 -2.51
C LYS A 232 5.88 1.59 -1.52
N LYS A 233 6.46 2.77 -1.74
CA LYS A 233 7.45 3.37 -0.83
C LYS A 233 6.90 3.81 0.53
N SER A 234 5.59 3.68 0.79
CA SER A 234 5.05 3.91 2.14
C SER A 234 5.29 2.74 3.10
N SER A 235 5.83 1.62 2.61
CA SER A 235 6.19 0.47 3.44
C SER A 235 7.54 -0.09 3.00
N VAL A 236 8.38 -0.48 3.94
CA VAL A 236 9.70 -1.06 3.70
C VAL A 236 9.83 -2.41 4.36
N GLY A 237 10.37 -3.38 3.60
CA GLY A 237 10.53 -4.77 4.04
C GLY A 237 9.25 -5.60 3.94
N PRO A 238 9.23 -6.81 4.51
CA PRO A 238 8.06 -7.71 4.52
C PRO A 238 7.01 -7.21 5.53
N GLY A 239 6.53 -5.97 5.31
CA GLY A 239 5.63 -5.27 6.20
C GLY A 239 4.23 -5.87 6.24
N ALA A 240 3.63 -5.81 7.42
CA ALA A 240 2.22 -6.06 7.66
C ALA A 240 1.63 -4.86 8.39
N LYS A 241 0.32 -4.67 8.28
CA LYS A 241 -0.35 -3.52 8.87
C LYS A 241 -0.31 -3.53 10.40
N ALA A 242 0.06 -2.41 11.01
CA ALA A 242 -0.02 -2.22 12.47
C ALA A 242 -1.48 -2.42 12.93
N GLY A 243 -1.65 -3.22 13.98
CA GLY A 243 -2.97 -3.62 14.48
C GLY A 243 -3.72 -4.62 13.59
N GLY A 244 -3.06 -5.15 12.54
CA GLY A 244 -3.59 -6.19 11.65
C GLY A 244 -3.23 -7.62 12.08
N PRO A 245 -3.86 -8.64 11.46
CA PRO A 245 -3.70 -10.04 11.86
C PRO A 245 -2.30 -10.60 11.56
N ASN A 246 -1.53 -9.98 10.66
CA ASN A 246 -0.24 -10.48 10.19
C ASN A 246 0.96 -9.71 10.79
N TYR A 247 0.74 -8.82 11.75
CA TYR A 247 1.81 -7.95 12.25
C TYR A 247 3.01 -8.73 12.81
N LEU A 248 2.77 -9.88 13.44
CA LEU A 248 3.83 -10.74 13.98
C LEU A 248 4.64 -11.49 12.92
N PHE A 249 4.19 -11.52 11.66
CA PHE A 249 4.89 -12.24 10.59
C PHE A 249 6.34 -11.78 10.45
N GLY A 250 6.56 -10.47 10.29
CA GLY A 250 7.90 -9.90 10.13
C GLY A 250 8.77 -9.95 11.40
N LEU A 251 8.17 -10.22 12.56
CA LEU A 251 8.85 -10.31 13.85
C LEU A 251 9.21 -11.75 14.26
N SER A 252 8.78 -12.75 13.46
CA SER A 252 8.94 -14.16 13.75
C SER A 252 10.01 -14.80 12.86
N ASP A 253 10.63 -15.86 13.38
CA ASP A 253 11.43 -16.79 12.62
C ASP A 253 10.60 -18.06 12.35
N TRP A 254 10.58 -18.48 11.10
CA TRP A 254 9.72 -19.56 10.64
C TRP A 254 10.50 -20.87 10.50
N ARG A 255 9.88 -21.97 10.91
CA ARG A 255 10.42 -23.33 10.77
C ARG A 255 9.41 -24.19 10.06
N SER A 256 9.89 -25.11 9.21
CA SER A 256 9.02 -26.09 8.55
C SER A 256 8.41 -27.03 9.58
N ALA A 257 7.10 -27.28 9.42
CA ALA A 257 6.36 -28.30 10.13
C ALA A 257 5.32 -28.87 9.16
N ALA A 258 5.04 -30.17 9.25
CA ALA A 258 4.07 -30.81 8.36
C ALA A 258 2.66 -30.23 8.58
N ALA A 259 2.00 -29.84 7.50
CA ALA A 259 0.63 -29.39 7.54
C ALA A 259 -0.31 -30.59 7.72
N THR A 260 -1.15 -30.55 8.73
CA THR A 260 -2.06 -31.66 9.09
C THR A 260 -3.48 -31.47 8.59
N LYS A 261 -3.91 -30.23 8.38
CA LYS A 261 -5.25 -29.90 7.88
C LYS A 261 -5.26 -29.86 6.35
N ARG A 262 -6.34 -30.30 5.74
CA ARG A 262 -6.49 -30.33 4.28
C ARG A 262 -7.67 -29.47 3.83
N GLY A 263 -7.41 -28.51 2.95
CA GLY A 263 -8.43 -27.76 2.22
C GLY A 263 -8.82 -28.45 0.92
N GLN A 264 -9.90 -27.99 0.32
CA GLN A 264 -10.36 -28.50 -0.98
C GLN A 264 -9.55 -27.82 -2.10
N LEU A 265 -8.82 -28.61 -2.89
CA LEU A 265 -8.05 -28.10 -4.01
C LEU A 265 -8.98 -27.65 -5.15
N ARG A 266 -8.72 -26.47 -5.69
CA ARG A 266 -9.26 -26.05 -6.98
C ARG A 266 -8.70 -26.94 -8.10
N ARG A 267 -9.42 -26.98 -9.22
CA ARG A 267 -9.06 -27.82 -10.36
C ARG A 267 -7.62 -27.58 -10.84
N GLU A 268 -7.23 -26.31 -10.97
CA GLU A 268 -5.92 -25.91 -11.47
C GLU A 268 -4.77 -26.40 -10.58
N LEU A 269 -4.96 -26.35 -9.24
CA LEU A 269 -3.97 -26.85 -8.28
C LEU A 269 -3.89 -28.39 -8.28
N ARG A 270 -5.00 -29.06 -8.54
CA ARG A 270 -5.04 -30.52 -8.68
C ARG A 270 -4.32 -30.95 -9.94
N GLU A 271 -4.57 -30.29 -11.07
CA GLU A 271 -3.86 -30.52 -12.32
C GLU A 271 -2.36 -30.26 -12.19
N SER A 272 -1.95 -29.26 -11.39
CA SER A 272 -0.55 -28.99 -11.07
C SER A 272 0.10 -30.11 -10.27
N LEU A 273 -0.62 -30.75 -9.33
CA LEU A 273 -0.14 -31.94 -8.62
C LEU A 273 0.04 -33.15 -9.53
N ASP A 274 -0.94 -33.39 -10.40
CA ASP A 274 -0.89 -34.50 -11.37
C ASP A 274 0.27 -34.31 -12.36
N HIS A 275 0.57 -33.05 -12.71
CA HIS A 275 1.70 -32.72 -13.58
C HIS A 275 3.05 -32.82 -12.86
N ALA A 276 3.11 -32.47 -11.57
CA ALA A 276 4.33 -32.59 -10.76
C ALA A 276 4.90 -34.02 -10.73
N GLY A 277 4.05 -35.04 -10.76
CA GLY A 277 4.48 -36.45 -10.92
C GLY A 277 5.26 -36.72 -12.22
N ARG A 278 5.03 -35.93 -13.27
CA ARG A 278 5.74 -36.05 -14.56
C ARG A 278 7.03 -35.21 -14.59
N LEU A 279 7.24 -34.32 -13.63
CA LEU A 279 8.42 -33.48 -13.52
C LEU A 279 9.57 -34.13 -12.73
N GLY A 280 9.49 -35.45 -12.45
CA GLY A 280 10.57 -36.21 -11.81
C GLY A 280 10.67 -36.03 -10.29
N LEU A 281 9.62 -35.56 -9.61
CA LEU A 281 9.58 -35.54 -8.14
C LEU A 281 9.49 -36.96 -7.56
N ASP A 282 10.24 -37.19 -6.49
CA ASP A 282 10.08 -38.42 -5.69
C ASP A 282 8.80 -38.39 -4.85
N ASP A 283 8.50 -39.50 -4.16
CA ASP A 283 7.29 -39.60 -3.36
C ASP A 283 7.25 -38.61 -2.20
N ALA A 284 8.39 -38.36 -1.56
CA ALA A 284 8.49 -37.42 -0.42
C ALA A 284 8.23 -35.98 -0.87
N ASP A 285 8.77 -35.58 -2.01
CA ASP A 285 8.56 -34.25 -2.60
C ASP A 285 7.13 -34.06 -3.11
N ARG A 286 6.52 -35.12 -3.67
CA ARG A 286 5.09 -35.11 -4.05
C ARG A 286 4.17 -34.96 -2.83
N ASP A 287 4.44 -35.68 -1.75
CA ASP A 287 3.70 -35.60 -0.50
C ASP A 287 3.84 -34.20 0.15
N PHE A 288 5.06 -33.65 0.15
CA PHE A 288 5.33 -32.30 0.61
C PHE A 288 4.51 -31.27 -0.19
N LEU A 289 4.53 -31.34 -1.51
CA LEU A 289 3.80 -30.45 -2.39
C LEU A 289 2.28 -30.58 -2.17
N ALA A 290 1.76 -31.82 -2.08
CA ALA A 290 0.35 -32.07 -1.84
C ALA A 290 -0.14 -31.46 -0.51
N ARG A 291 0.58 -31.71 0.60
CA ARG A 291 0.25 -31.12 1.90
C ARG A 291 0.28 -29.59 1.86
N SER A 292 1.26 -29.02 1.17
CA SER A 292 1.42 -27.58 1.00
C SER A 292 0.22 -26.97 0.27
N LEU A 293 -0.16 -27.50 -0.88
CA LEU A 293 -1.28 -26.98 -1.68
C LEU A 293 -2.62 -27.13 -0.95
N HIS A 294 -2.82 -28.23 -0.18
CA HIS A 294 -3.99 -28.36 0.68
C HIS A 294 -4.02 -27.32 1.80
N SER A 295 -2.86 -26.98 2.39
CA SER A 295 -2.74 -25.92 3.39
C SER A 295 -3.01 -24.54 2.80
N ASP A 296 -2.55 -24.29 1.57
CA ASP A 296 -2.84 -23.06 0.83
C ASP A 296 -4.34 -22.89 0.57
N ALA A 297 -4.98 -23.96 0.07
CA ALA A 297 -6.40 -23.94 -0.23
C ALA A 297 -7.24 -23.64 1.02
N LEU A 298 -6.85 -24.21 2.17
CA LEU A 298 -7.51 -23.94 3.44
C LEU A 298 -7.32 -22.48 3.87
N ALA A 299 -6.09 -21.98 3.86
CA ALA A 299 -5.77 -20.60 4.24
C ALA A 299 -6.47 -19.58 3.32
N TRP A 300 -6.59 -19.92 2.03
CA TRP A 300 -7.34 -19.11 1.07
C TRP A 300 -8.82 -19.05 1.39
N ALA A 301 -9.45 -20.21 1.62
CA ALA A 301 -10.88 -20.30 1.90
C ALA A 301 -11.26 -19.66 3.25
N GLU A 302 -10.40 -19.81 4.25
CA GLU A 302 -10.68 -19.33 5.61
C GLU A 302 -10.25 -17.88 5.85
N GLU A 303 -9.29 -17.34 5.08
CA GLU A 303 -8.74 -16.02 5.38
C GLU A 303 -8.46 -15.16 4.13
N PHE A 304 -7.56 -15.58 3.25
CA PHE A 304 -7.00 -14.69 2.24
C PHE A 304 -7.97 -14.38 1.09
N GLY A 305 -8.85 -15.31 0.76
CA GLY A 305 -9.90 -15.13 -0.26
C GLY A 305 -11.17 -14.44 0.25
N VAL A 306 -11.19 -14.01 1.53
CA VAL A 306 -12.40 -13.47 2.17
C VAL A 306 -12.15 -12.04 2.63
N ALA A 307 -13.04 -11.12 2.25
CA ALA A 307 -13.10 -9.79 2.82
C ALA A 307 -13.85 -9.81 4.16
N ARG A 308 -13.25 -9.27 5.22
CA ARG A 308 -13.81 -9.38 6.58
C ARG A 308 -13.99 -8.01 7.24
N ASP A 309 -15.18 -7.77 7.79
CA ASP A 309 -15.45 -6.68 8.71
C ASP A 309 -15.62 -7.25 10.13
N VAL A 310 -14.57 -7.10 10.95
CA VAL A 310 -14.58 -7.56 12.34
C VAL A 310 -15.19 -6.55 13.31
N SER A 311 -15.49 -5.33 12.84
CA SER A 311 -16.06 -4.27 13.68
C SER A 311 -17.57 -4.41 13.85
N GLY A 312 -18.28 -4.93 12.85
CA GLY A 312 -19.72 -5.17 12.88
C GLY A 312 -20.56 -3.90 13.15
N LEU A 313 -20.06 -2.72 12.75
CA LEU A 313 -20.75 -1.45 13.01
C LEU A 313 -21.83 -1.20 11.96
N THR A 314 -22.98 -0.66 12.38
CA THR A 314 -24.07 -0.29 11.45
C THR A 314 -23.76 0.98 10.65
N ALA A 315 -23.03 1.93 11.24
CA ALA A 315 -22.73 3.22 10.64
C ALA A 315 -21.44 3.26 9.82
N GLU A 316 -20.63 2.20 9.90
CA GLU A 316 -19.36 2.06 9.18
C GLU A 316 -19.19 0.64 8.66
N ARG A 317 -18.56 0.50 7.50
CA ARG A 317 -17.96 -0.74 7.03
C ARG A 317 -16.45 -0.64 7.14
N ASN A 318 -15.83 -1.55 7.90
CA ASN A 318 -14.38 -1.59 8.13
C ASN A 318 -13.84 -2.94 7.65
N VAL A 319 -13.64 -3.03 6.36
CA VAL A 319 -13.30 -4.29 5.68
C VAL A 319 -11.80 -4.45 5.56
N PHE A 320 -11.30 -5.60 5.98
CA PHE A 320 -9.93 -6.03 5.76
C PHE A 320 -9.90 -7.08 4.66
N ARG A 321 -9.07 -6.87 3.65
CA ARG A 321 -8.93 -7.77 2.50
C ARG A 321 -7.49 -7.87 2.03
N TYR A 322 -7.24 -8.87 1.20
CA TYR A 322 -5.95 -9.11 0.56
C TYR A 322 -6.02 -8.86 -0.94
N ARG A 323 -4.96 -8.31 -1.50
CA ARG A 323 -4.81 -8.05 -2.94
C ARG A 323 -3.53 -8.70 -3.43
N PRO A 324 -3.51 -9.32 -4.62
CA PRO A 324 -2.29 -9.87 -5.19
C PRO A 324 -1.26 -8.77 -5.44
N VAL A 325 0.00 -9.17 -5.46
CA VAL A 325 1.13 -8.28 -5.80
C VAL A 325 2.13 -9.07 -6.66
N PRO A 326 2.74 -8.48 -7.69
CA PRO A 326 3.78 -9.13 -8.48
C PRO A 326 4.97 -9.55 -7.63
N VAL A 327 5.49 -10.77 -7.85
CA VAL A 327 6.62 -11.33 -7.09
C VAL A 327 7.63 -11.98 -8.03
N SER A 328 8.90 -11.61 -7.88
CA SER A 328 10.01 -12.37 -8.46
C SER A 328 10.45 -13.47 -7.50
N VAL A 329 10.34 -14.71 -7.94
CA VAL A 329 10.87 -15.89 -7.23
C VAL A 329 12.27 -16.14 -7.75
N ARG A 330 13.29 -15.83 -6.95
CA ARG A 330 14.67 -16.13 -7.24
C ARG A 330 15.06 -17.46 -6.60
N ALA A 331 15.36 -18.47 -7.40
CA ALA A 331 15.78 -19.79 -6.93
C ALA A 331 17.28 -19.97 -7.18
N GLU A 332 18.06 -19.87 -6.10
CA GLU A 332 19.50 -20.07 -6.10
C GLU A 332 19.86 -21.55 -5.88
N ASP A 333 19.03 -22.31 -5.22
CA ASP A 333 19.16 -23.76 -5.06
C ASP A 333 18.20 -24.50 -5.99
N GLY A 334 18.60 -25.68 -6.42
CA GLY A 334 17.88 -26.46 -7.42
C GLY A 334 16.75 -27.34 -6.88
N ARG A 335 16.23 -27.12 -5.67
CA ARG A 335 15.15 -27.95 -5.11
C ARG A 335 13.83 -27.68 -5.81
N LEU A 336 13.52 -28.53 -6.80
CA LEU A 336 12.33 -28.38 -7.65
C LEU A 336 11.02 -28.34 -6.84
N ALA A 337 10.85 -29.22 -5.85
CA ALA A 337 9.65 -29.23 -5.01
C ALA A 337 9.42 -27.90 -4.28
N ALA A 338 10.49 -27.23 -3.82
CA ALA A 338 10.42 -25.92 -3.19
C ALA A 338 9.98 -24.84 -4.19
N LEU A 339 10.51 -24.85 -5.41
CA LEU A 339 10.10 -23.93 -6.47
C LEU A 339 8.63 -24.11 -6.83
N LEU A 340 8.19 -25.36 -7.09
CA LEU A 340 6.80 -25.66 -7.43
C LEU A 340 5.84 -25.29 -6.31
N ARG A 341 6.26 -25.48 -5.05
CA ARG A 341 5.50 -25.09 -3.85
C ARG A 341 5.24 -23.58 -3.82
N VAL A 342 6.28 -22.79 -4.05
CA VAL A 342 6.21 -21.33 -3.98
C VAL A 342 5.43 -20.75 -5.17
N VAL A 343 5.67 -21.28 -6.37
CA VAL A 343 4.90 -20.92 -7.58
C VAL A 343 3.42 -21.24 -7.39
N GLY A 344 3.08 -22.44 -6.86
CA GLY A 344 1.69 -22.83 -6.58
C GLY A 344 0.96 -21.86 -5.65
N ALA A 345 1.64 -21.36 -4.61
CA ALA A 345 1.08 -20.32 -3.73
C ALA A 345 0.82 -19.01 -4.48
N GLY A 346 1.75 -18.59 -5.34
CA GLY A 346 1.59 -17.38 -6.17
C GLY A 346 0.41 -17.49 -7.13
N LEU A 347 0.25 -18.64 -7.79
CA LEU A 347 -0.87 -18.89 -8.71
C LEU A 347 -2.21 -18.87 -7.98
N LEU A 348 -2.31 -19.50 -6.78
CA LEU A 348 -3.53 -19.46 -5.98
C LEU A 348 -3.87 -18.04 -5.54
N ALA A 349 -2.86 -17.23 -5.19
CA ALA A 349 -3.03 -15.83 -4.82
C ALA A 349 -3.44 -14.93 -5.99
N GLY A 350 -3.35 -15.40 -7.24
CA GLY A 350 -3.57 -14.58 -8.43
C GLY A 350 -2.46 -13.56 -8.68
N SER A 351 -1.25 -13.86 -8.21
CA SER A 351 -0.07 -13.00 -8.35
C SER A 351 0.60 -13.20 -9.71
N ASP A 352 1.09 -12.10 -10.30
CA ASP A 352 2.02 -12.18 -11.42
C ASP A 352 3.37 -12.69 -10.93
N VAL A 353 3.71 -13.92 -11.29
CA VAL A 353 4.93 -14.58 -10.83
C VAL A 353 5.98 -14.57 -11.94
N THR A 354 7.17 -14.08 -11.63
CA THR A 354 8.37 -14.26 -12.45
C THR A 354 9.33 -15.19 -11.73
N VAL A 355 9.81 -16.24 -12.39
CA VAL A 355 10.83 -17.14 -11.86
C VAL A 355 12.17 -16.80 -12.50
N SER A 356 13.19 -16.60 -11.67
CA SER A 356 14.59 -16.37 -12.08
C SER A 356 15.49 -17.44 -11.47
N THR A 357 16.34 -18.05 -12.31
CA THR A 357 17.32 -19.06 -11.88
C THR A 357 18.70 -18.78 -12.45
N PRO A 358 19.80 -19.13 -11.74
CA PRO A 358 21.16 -18.88 -12.26
C PRO A 358 21.52 -19.83 -13.43
N VAL A 359 20.89 -20.99 -13.50
CA VAL A 359 21.09 -21.98 -14.55
C VAL A 359 19.73 -22.43 -15.12
N PRO A 360 19.69 -22.91 -16.38
CA PRO A 360 18.44 -23.39 -16.98
C PRO A 360 17.80 -24.51 -16.18
N LEU A 361 16.48 -24.46 -16.05
CA LEU A 361 15.67 -25.57 -15.56
C LEU A 361 15.43 -26.60 -16.65
N ASP A 362 15.02 -27.83 -16.26
CA ASP A 362 14.57 -28.84 -17.19
C ASP A 362 13.44 -28.32 -18.11
N GLY A 363 13.45 -28.76 -19.37
CA GLY A 363 12.52 -28.29 -20.38
C GLY A 363 11.04 -28.53 -20.01
N ALA A 364 10.73 -29.65 -19.35
CA ALA A 364 9.37 -29.96 -18.92
C ALA A 364 8.90 -29.01 -17.80
N VAL A 365 9.81 -28.58 -16.90
CA VAL A 365 9.51 -27.59 -15.87
C VAL A 365 9.26 -26.22 -16.49
N VAL A 366 10.08 -25.81 -17.47
CA VAL A 366 9.89 -24.55 -18.19
C VAL A 366 8.58 -24.52 -18.94
N GLU A 367 8.21 -25.61 -19.59
CA GLU A 367 6.92 -25.74 -20.29
C GLU A 367 5.74 -25.64 -19.32
N TRP A 368 5.83 -26.30 -18.15
CA TRP A 368 4.83 -26.18 -17.10
C TRP A 368 4.70 -24.75 -16.58
N LEU A 369 5.78 -24.06 -16.24
CA LEU A 369 5.78 -22.68 -15.80
C LEU A 369 5.07 -21.79 -16.83
N ARG A 370 5.42 -21.94 -18.10
CA ARG A 370 4.81 -21.19 -19.20
C ARG A 370 3.31 -21.47 -19.35
N SER A 371 2.91 -22.74 -19.22
CA SER A 371 1.49 -23.13 -19.28
C SER A 371 0.65 -22.54 -18.15
N CYS A 372 1.28 -22.24 -17.01
CA CYS A 372 0.67 -21.55 -15.87
C CYS A 372 0.70 -20.00 -15.99
N GLY A 373 1.23 -19.45 -17.09
CA GLY A 373 1.37 -17.99 -17.26
C GLY A 373 2.54 -17.37 -16.49
N VAL A 374 3.46 -18.20 -15.97
CA VAL A 374 4.63 -17.75 -15.21
C VAL A 374 5.73 -17.33 -16.17
N THR A 375 6.27 -16.12 -15.99
CA THR A 375 7.44 -15.66 -16.72
C THR A 375 8.69 -16.35 -16.17
N TYR A 376 9.50 -16.96 -17.06
CA TYR A 376 10.74 -17.63 -16.67
C TYR A 376 11.96 -16.97 -17.30
N ARG A 377 13.00 -16.72 -16.50
CA ARG A 377 14.26 -16.11 -16.91
C ARG A 377 15.45 -16.90 -16.37
N VAL A 378 16.49 -16.99 -17.18
CA VAL A 378 17.80 -17.50 -16.74
C VAL A 378 18.70 -16.29 -16.58
N GLU A 379 19.10 -16.01 -15.37
CA GLU A 379 19.89 -14.83 -15.00
C GLU A 379 21.01 -15.29 -14.06
N ASP A 380 22.23 -15.27 -14.54
CA ASP A 380 23.38 -15.50 -13.69
C ASP A 380 23.52 -14.39 -12.61
N ALA A 381 24.53 -14.47 -11.76
CA ALA A 381 24.71 -13.53 -10.65
C ALA A 381 24.85 -12.07 -11.13
N ASP A 382 25.52 -11.83 -12.26
CA ASP A 382 25.75 -10.49 -12.77
C ASP A 382 24.49 -9.91 -13.44
N ALA A 383 23.78 -10.72 -14.21
CA ALA A 383 22.50 -10.35 -14.82
C ALA A 383 21.44 -10.06 -13.72
N TRP A 384 21.36 -10.90 -12.68
CA TRP A 384 20.46 -10.67 -11.56
C TRP A 384 20.81 -9.39 -10.79
N ARG A 385 22.09 -9.14 -10.53
CA ARG A 385 22.57 -7.88 -9.92
C ARG A 385 22.19 -6.67 -10.76
N ALA A 386 22.31 -6.76 -12.08
CA ALA A 386 21.88 -5.70 -12.98
C ALA A 386 20.36 -5.41 -12.86
N VAL A 387 19.52 -6.45 -12.84
CA VAL A 387 18.06 -6.30 -12.62
C VAL A 387 17.78 -5.58 -11.29
N LEU A 388 18.39 -6.02 -10.19
CA LEU A 388 18.20 -5.40 -8.88
C LEU A 388 18.58 -3.93 -8.83
N ARG A 389 19.50 -3.48 -9.67
CA ARG A 389 19.97 -2.08 -9.72
C ARG A 389 19.16 -1.21 -10.66
N THR A 390 18.75 -1.72 -11.82
CA THR A 390 18.15 -0.92 -12.89
C THR A 390 16.62 -0.95 -12.91
N ASP A 391 16.03 -2.12 -12.69
CA ASP A 391 14.57 -2.34 -12.72
C ASP A 391 14.17 -3.38 -11.66
N PRO A 392 14.33 -3.06 -10.37
CA PRO A 392 14.13 -4.02 -9.30
C PRO A 392 12.67 -4.42 -9.16
N PRO A 393 12.40 -5.71 -8.94
CA PRO A 393 11.07 -6.14 -8.54
C PRO A 393 10.74 -5.60 -7.15
N ALA A 394 9.53 -5.11 -6.94
CA ALA A 394 9.08 -4.60 -5.64
C ALA A 394 9.11 -5.68 -4.54
N ARG A 395 8.99 -6.96 -4.92
CA ARG A 395 9.05 -8.12 -4.03
C ARG A 395 9.89 -9.25 -4.59
N VAL A 396 10.72 -9.82 -3.74
CA VAL A 396 11.52 -11.01 -4.06
C VAL A 396 11.25 -12.10 -3.04
N ARG A 397 10.89 -13.30 -3.53
CA ARG A 397 10.91 -14.56 -2.78
C ARG A 397 12.20 -15.28 -3.12
N LEU A 398 13.14 -15.30 -2.19
CA LEU A 398 14.44 -15.95 -2.35
C LEU A 398 14.36 -17.40 -1.87
N LEU A 399 14.73 -18.35 -2.73
CA LEU A 399 14.85 -19.78 -2.46
C LEU A 399 16.34 -20.14 -2.51
N GLY A 400 16.90 -20.59 -1.39
CA GLY A 400 18.35 -20.69 -1.26
C GLY A 400 19.03 -19.33 -1.20
N GLY A 401 20.35 -19.31 -1.17
CA GLY A 401 21.13 -18.08 -1.04
C GLY A 401 21.00 -17.42 0.35
N SER A 402 21.67 -16.29 0.52
CA SER A 402 21.66 -15.56 1.78
C SER A 402 21.07 -14.16 1.67
N ARG A 403 20.46 -13.69 2.77
CA ARG A 403 20.01 -12.31 2.90
C ARG A 403 21.15 -11.29 2.72
N ALA A 404 22.36 -11.64 3.17
CA ALA A 404 23.53 -10.76 3.07
C ALA A 404 23.98 -10.59 1.62
N GLU A 405 24.07 -11.69 0.86
CA GLU A 405 24.40 -11.66 -0.58
C GLU A 405 23.35 -10.87 -1.38
N PHE A 406 22.09 -11.07 -1.09
CA PHE A 406 21.02 -10.28 -1.71
C PHE A 406 21.14 -8.79 -1.39
N ALA A 407 21.42 -8.44 -0.13
CA ALA A 407 21.58 -7.05 0.29
C ALA A 407 22.77 -6.38 -0.41
N GLU A 408 23.87 -7.09 -0.58
CA GLU A 408 25.03 -6.62 -1.35
C GLU A 408 24.67 -6.43 -2.84
N ALA A 409 24.00 -7.42 -3.45
CA ALA A 409 23.59 -7.35 -4.84
C ALA A 409 22.63 -6.19 -5.15
N SER A 410 21.78 -5.84 -4.19
CA SER A 410 20.78 -4.76 -4.29
C SER A 410 21.24 -3.42 -3.73
N ASP A 411 22.49 -3.28 -3.29
CA ASP A 411 23.03 -2.09 -2.61
C ASP A 411 22.18 -1.67 -1.38
N GLY A 412 21.55 -2.65 -0.71
CA GLY A 412 20.72 -2.43 0.48
C GLY A 412 19.45 -1.60 0.24
N ARG A 413 19.01 -1.42 -1.00
CA ARG A 413 17.87 -0.56 -1.33
C ARG A 413 16.59 -0.95 -0.57
N PRO A 414 15.85 0.05 -0.02
CA PRO A 414 14.69 -0.21 0.84
C PRO A 414 13.39 -0.53 0.08
N ASP A 415 13.30 -0.22 -1.21
CA ASP A 415 12.10 -0.38 -2.04
C ASP A 415 11.88 -1.80 -2.57
N VAL A 416 12.77 -2.74 -2.23
CA VAL A 416 12.59 -4.17 -2.50
C VAL A 416 12.29 -4.93 -1.22
N ALA A 417 11.12 -5.54 -1.13
CA ALA A 417 10.74 -6.39 0.00
C ALA A 417 11.27 -7.81 -0.20
N LEU A 418 12.21 -8.24 0.65
CA LEU A 418 12.82 -9.56 0.59
C LEU A 418 12.14 -10.56 1.54
N TYR A 419 11.64 -11.65 0.99
CA TYR A 419 11.09 -12.82 1.69
C TYR A 419 12.06 -14.00 1.53
N ALA A 420 12.92 -14.21 2.53
CA ALA A 420 13.99 -15.23 2.52
C ALA A 420 13.86 -16.25 3.66
N HIS A 421 12.64 -16.47 4.16
CA HIS A 421 12.38 -17.54 5.11
C HIS A 421 12.43 -18.92 4.42
N PRO A 422 12.65 -20.02 5.15
CA PRO A 422 12.56 -21.37 4.60
C PRO A 422 11.24 -21.60 3.88
N VAL A 423 11.22 -22.45 2.86
CA VAL A 423 9.97 -22.83 2.19
C VAL A 423 9.14 -23.69 3.13
N LEU A 424 7.87 -23.28 3.35
CA LEU A 424 6.98 -23.85 4.35
C LEU A 424 5.79 -24.56 3.70
N GLU A 425 5.29 -25.62 4.35
CA GLU A 425 4.01 -26.23 4.00
C GLU A 425 2.81 -25.34 4.42
N ALA A 426 3.00 -24.47 5.40
CA ALA A 426 1.95 -23.63 5.96
C ALA A 426 1.50 -22.53 4.98
N GLY A 427 0.34 -22.72 4.36
CA GLY A 427 -0.25 -21.74 3.42
C GLY A 427 -0.48 -20.37 4.06
N ARG A 428 -0.83 -20.35 5.35
CA ARG A 428 -1.01 -19.12 6.13
C ARG A 428 0.23 -18.21 6.14
N VAL A 429 1.41 -18.77 5.92
CA VAL A 429 2.68 -18.02 5.88
C VAL A 429 3.12 -17.77 4.44
N GLU A 430 3.13 -18.80 3.59
CA GLU A 430 3.69 -18.67 2.24
C GLU A 430 2.87 -17.74 1.34
N LEU A 431 1.53 -17.76 1.45
CA LEU A 431 0.63 -16.90 0.68
C LEU A 431 0.85 -15.41 0.96
N LEU A 432 1.30 -15.04 2.18
CA LEU A 432 1.58 -13.64 2.51
C LEU A 432 2.67 -13.01 1.64
N THR A 433 3.57 -13.83 1.09
CA THR A 433 4.57 -13.36 0.13
C THR A 433 3.93 -12.76 -1.12
N PHE A 434 2.80 -13.30 -1.56
CA PHE A 434 2.11 -12.94 -2.81
C PHE A 434 0.95 -11.97 -2.62
N LEU A 435 0.68 -11.59 -1.38
CA LEU A 435 -0.47 -10.77 -1.02
C LEU A 435 -0.05 -9.50 -0.29
N ARG A 436 -0.81 -8.44 -0.48
CA ARG A 436 -0.73 -7.22 0.28
C ARG A 436 -2.06 -6.93 0.95
N GLU A 437 -1.99 -6.44 2.18
CA GLU A 437 -3.14 -6.12 3.01
C GLU A 437 -3.76 -4.78 2.61
N GLN A 438 -5.08 -4.70 2.57
CA GLN A 438 -5.82 -3.46 2.40
C GLN A 438 -6.93 -3.34 3.44
N ALA A 439 -6.93 -2.21 4.16
CA ALA A 439 -8.02 -1.83 5.04
C ALA A 439 -8.90 -0.81 4.29
N VAL A 440 -10.19 -1.12 4.19
CA VAL A 440 -11.19 -0.25 3.56
C VAL A 440 -12.18 0.19 4.62
N SER A 441 -12.39 1.50 4.75
CA SER A 441 -13.36 2.07 5.68
C SER A 441 -14.34 2.98 4.94
N ILE A 442 -15.63 2.66 5.06
CA ILE A 442 -16.70 3.38 4.36
C ILE A 442 -17.71 3.87 5.37
N THR A 443 -18.08 5.15 5.31
CA THR A 443 -19.24 5.66 6.05
C THR A 443 -20.53 5.06 5.47
N ALA A 444 -21.27 4.33 6.29
CA ALA A 444 -22.51 3.63 5.92
C ALA A 444 -23.77 4.35 6.41
N HIS A 445 -23.67 5.63 6.68
CA HIS A 445 -24.82 6.47 7.05
C HIS A 445 -24.80 7.81 6.34
N ARG A 446 -25.95 8.47 6.23
CA ARG A 446 -26.06 9.86 5.82
C ARG A 446 -26.96 10.58 6.82
N PHE A 447 -26.45 11.67 7.40
CA PHE A 447 -27.16 12.44 8.46
C PHE A 447 -27.67 11.56 9.62
N GLY A 448 -26.89 10.52 9.99
CA GLY A 448 -27.27 9.58 11.05
C GLY A 448 -28.14 8.40 10.60
N SER A 449 -28.73 8.44 9.41
CA SER A 449 -29.55 7.33 8.88
C SER A 449 -28.66 6.34 8.09
N PRO A 450 -28.69 5.03 8.38
CA PRO A 450 -28.00 4.02 7.60
C PRO A 450 -28.39 4.06 6.12
N THR A 451 -27.45 3.77 5.24
CA THR A 451 -27.67 3.75 3.78
C THR A 451 -27.34 2.38 3.19
N ALA A 452 -28.02 2.02 2.11
CA ALA A 452 -27.77 0.79 1.34
C ALA A 452 -26.53 0.89 0.43
N LEU A 453 -25.84 2.02 0.41
CA LEU A 453 -24.69 2.29 -0.48
C LEU A 453 -23.59 1.23 -0.40
N THR A 454 -23.42 0.61 0.76
CA THR A 454 -22.36 -0.37 1.04
C THR A 454 -22.82 -1.83 0.99
N GLU A 455 -24.10 -2.09 0.76
CA GLU A 455 -24.64 -3.45 0.73
C GLU A 455 -24.09 -4.25 -0.44
N GLY A 456 -23.51 -5.43 -0.18
CA GLY A 456 -22.97 -6.31 -1.22
C GLY A 456 -21.74 -5.78 -1.97
N LEU A 457 -21.03 -4.76 -1.48
CA LEU A 457 -19.74 -4.33 -2.03
C LEU A 457 -18.62 -5.36 -1.81
N PHE A 458 -18.76 -6.15 -0.76
CA PHE A 458 -17.81 -7.20 -0.38
C PHE A 458 -18.61 -8.48 -0.14
N PRO A 459 -18.62 -9.40 -1.12
CA PRO A 459 -19.31 -10.68 -1.03
C PRO A 459 -18.69 -11.62 0.01
#